data_346550bbeef3b70bf66c9f96e9716755
#
_entry.id   346550bbeef3b70bf66c9f96e9716755
#
_cell.length_a   1.000
_cell.length_b   1.000
_cell.length_c   1.000
_cell.angle_alpha   90.00
_cell.angle_beta   90.00
_cell.angle_gamma   90.00
#
_symmetry.space_group_name_H-M   'P 1'
#
loop_
_entity.id
_entity.type
_entity.pdbx_description
1 polymer ?
#
loop_
_entity_poly.entity_id
_entity_poly.type
_entity_poly.pdbx_seq_one_letter_code
_entity_poly.pdbx_strand_id
1 'polypeptide(L)'
;MILLDHVTKKYPTDPHPALDEVSLHIEPNEFVFMVGKSGAGKSTVIKMITKEENPTSGNITVGGIDLKYVKKRYIPHYRRRLGVVFQDFKLLPNRTVYENVAFALEIAGFSSREIKNTVPKVLEIVELSDKAKKFPSALSGGEIQRVAIARAVARQPKILIADEPTANLDVLTKSEIINLLQRINDSGTTVLVTTHDENVVNNLRKRVITIKDGRIVADQKDGGVYRLDRASAEAAARAAALARAQAVGEAQARAEQVIRNAEAQGRTNLFNDRPQPVRRVRTMKTEKRPLSETPLYSIRQAKPKKAAPINVMTSRDPFAVATSVKAPRKASSISTKSKKTMKPKRSVI
;
A
#
# COMPACT_ATOMS: atom_id res chain seq x y z
N MET A 1 12.41 -7.16 3.16
CA MET A 1 12.23 -8.29 4.11
C MET A 1 11.28 -7.87 5.22
N ILE A 2 10.25 -8.68 5.47
CA ILE A 2 9.33 -8.56 6.63
C ILE A 2 9.39 -9.90 7.35
N LEU A 3 9.68 -9.88 8.64
CA LEU A 3 9.74 -11.08 9.47
C LEU A 3 8.84 -10.90 10.69
N LEU A 4 7.87 -11.78 10.84
CA LEU A 4 7.10 -12.01 12.06
C LEU A 4 7.56 -13.32 12.66
N ASP A 5 7.84 -13.32 13.95
CA ASP A 5 8.33 -14.50 14.68
C ASP A 5 7.44 -14.76 15.89
N HIS A 6 6.60 -15.80 15.83
CA HIS A 6 5.62 -16.23 16.84
C HIS A 6 4.78 -15.05 17.39
N VAL A 7 4.25 -14.22 16.47
CA VAL A 7 3.54 -13.01 16.82
C VAL A 7 2.11 -13.31 17.26
N THR A 8 1.78 -12.94 18.48
CA THR A 8 0.43 -13.00 19.02
C THR A 8 -0.08 -11.59 19.33
N LYS A 9 -1.33 -11.33 19.00
CA LYS A 9 -2.03 -10.08 19.36
C LYS A 9 -3.38 -10.38 19.98
N LYS A 10 -3.58 -9.92 21.21
CA LYS A 10 -4.87 -9.93 21.92
C LYS A 10 -5.34 -8.49 22.12
N TYR A 11 -6.61 -8.24 21.83
CA TYR A 11 -7.26 -6.99 22.19
C TYR A 11 -8.04 -7.18 23.51
N PRO A 12 -8.07 -6.18 24.40
CA PRO A 12 -8.73 -6.33 25.70
C PRO A 12 -10.24 -6.63 25.62
N THR A 13 -10.87 -6.24 24.51
CA THR A 13 -12.30 -6.40 24.27
C THR A 13 -12.68 -7.72 23.61
N ASP A 14 -11.68 -8.52 23.16
CA ASP A 14 -11.92 -9.75 22.43
C ASP A 14 -11.38 -10.95 23.22
N PRO A 15 -12.20 -11.98 23.51
CA PRO A 15 -11.75 -13.19 24.19
C PRO A 15 -10.75 -14.01 23.36
N HIS A 16 -10.81 -13.88 22.03
CA HIS A 16 -9.93 -14.59 21.12
C HIS A 16 -8.77 -13.70 20.64
N PRO A 17 -7.57 -14.25 20.43
CA PRO A 17 -6.47 -13.48 19.86
C PRO A 17 -6.78 -13.09 18.40
N ALA A 18 -6.57 -11.85 18.04
CA ALA A 18 -6.67 -11.38 16.65
C ALA A 18 -5.56 -11.94 15.76
N LEU A 19 -4.40 -12.27 16.36
CA LEU A 19 -3.33 -13.09 15.79
C LEU A 19 -2.83 -14.05 16.84
N ASP A 20 -2.56 -15.29 16.45
CA ASP A 20 -2.15 -16.38 17.32
C ASP A 20 -0.94 -17.11 16.73
N GLU A 21 0.23 -16.86 17.33
CA GLU A 21 1.53 -17.43 16.97
C GLU A 21 1.88 -17.33 15.48
N VAL A 22 1.60 -16.20 14.86
CA VAL A 22 1.86 -15.98 13.45
C VAL A 22 3.35 -15.84 13.20
N SER A 23 3.91 -16.76 12.40
CA SER A 23 5.27 -16.68 11.86
C SER A 23 5.22 -16.53 10.36
N LEU A 24 5.92 -15.52 9.85
CA LEU A 24 5.90 -15.13 8.44
C LEU A 24 7.22 -14.50 8.03
N HIS A 25 7.76 -14.92 6.91
CA HIS A 25 8.93 -14.32 6.30
C HIS A 25 8.64 -13.93 4.85
N ILE A 26 8.71 -12.62 4.54
CA ILE A 26 8.62 -12.08 3.18
C ILE A 26 9.99 -11.55 2.79
N GLU A 27 10.52 -12.06 1.69
CA GLU A 27 11.83 -11.67 1.17
C GLU A 27 11.78 -10.29 0.49
N PRO A 28 12.95 -9.64 0.27
CA PRO A 28 13.03 -8.46 -0.59
C PRO A 28 12.52 -8.77 -1.99
N ASN A 29 11.82 -7.78 -2.58
CA ASN A 29 11.28 -7.82 -3.94
C ASN A 29 10.18 -8.88 -4.20
N GLU A 30 9.71 -9.58 -3.17
CA GLU A 30 8.54 -10.46 -3.33
C GLU A 30 7.26 -9.65 -3.56
N PHE A 31 6.35 -10.23 -4.35
CA PHE A 31 4.94 -9.85 -4.41
C PHE A 31 4.12 -10.91 -3.68
N VAL A 32 3.45 -10.52 -2.62
CA VAL A 32 2.72 -11.44 -1.73
C VAL A 32 1.28 -10.99 -1.58
N PHE A 33 0.36 -11.92 -1.80
CA PHE A 33 -1.03 -11.77 -1.39
C PHE A 33 -1.23 -12.36 0.01
N MET A 34 -1.85 -11.59 0.90
CA MET A 34 -2.35 -12.06 2.18
C MET A 34 -3.87 -12.11 2.12
N VAL A 35 -4.42 -13.30 2.13
CA VAL A 35 -5.83 -13.54 1.91
C VAL A 35 -6.52 -14.13 3.14
N GLY A 36 -7.83 -13.97 3.22
CA GLY A 36 -8.64 -14.49 4.33
C GLY A 36 -9.95 -13.72 4.45
N LYS A 37 -10.88 -14.27 5.23
CA LYS A 37 -12.18 -13.65 5.49
C LYS A 37 -12.00 -12.29 6.16
N SER A 38 -13.08 -11.47 6.15
CA SER A 38 -13.13 -10.27 7.01
C SER A 38 -12.97 -10.70 8.48
N GLY A 39 -12.16 -9.97 9.23
CA GLY A 39 -11.87 -10.32 10.64
C GLY A 39 -10.80 -11.39 10.84
N ALA A 40 -10.25 -12.02 9.79
CA ALA A 40 -9.22 -13.07 9.93
C ALA A 40 -7.87 -12.61 10.52
N GLY A 41 -7.65 -11.30 10.71
CA GLY A 41 -6.40 -10.75 11.27
C GLY A 41 -5.53 -10.00 10.26
N LYS A 42 -5.90 -9.90 8.96
CA LYS A 42 -5.09 -9.23 7.91
C LYS A 42 -4.71 -7.79 8.28
N SER A 43 -5.69 -6.95 8.60
CA SER A 43 -5.45 -5.55 8.99
C SER A 43 -4.69 -5.43 10.31
N THR A 44 -4.80 -6.43 11.20
CA THR A 44 -3.99 -6.48 12.43
C THR A 44 -2.51 -6.69 12.09
N VAL A 45 -2.19 -7.56 11.12
CA VAL A 45 -0.80 -7.73 10.62
C VAL A 45 -0.28 -6.40 10.08
N ILE A 46 -1.07 -5.69 9.24
CA ILE A 46 -0.67 -4.39 8.71
C ILE A 46 -0.42 -3.37 9.84
N LYS A 47 -1.32 -3.27 10.81
CA LYS A 47 -1.17 -2.35 11.96
C LYS A 47 0.10 -2.63 12.76
N MET A 48 0.52 -3.89 12.87
CA MET A 48 1.78 -4.23 13.53
C MET A 48 2.99 -3.89 12.67
N ILE A 49 2.97 -4.20 11.37
CA ILE A 49 4.05 -3.84 10.44
C ILE A 49 4.21 -2.30 10.38
N THR A 50 3.12 -1.54 10.40
CA THR A 50 3.16 -0.08 10.42
C THR A 50 3.44 0.51 11.81
N LYS A 51 3.61 -0.34 12.84
CA LYS A 51 3.79 0.09 14.23
C LYS A 51 2.65 0.97 14.76
N GLU A 52 1.43 0.76 14.28
CA GLU A 52 0.21 1.34 14.86
C GLU A 52 -0.15 0.60 16.14
N GLU A 53 0.05 -0.73 16.12
CA GLU A 53 -0.14 -1.62 17.25
C GLU A 53 1.16 -2.32 17.62
N ASN A 54 1.26 -2.76 18.87
CA ASN A 54 2.35 -3.63 19.33
C ASN A 54 1.83 -5.07 19.45
N PRO A 55 2.66 -6.07 19.20
CA PRO A 55 2.32 -7.44 19.53
C PRO A 55 2.17 -7.62 21.04
N THR A 56 1.34 -8.58 21.48
CA THR A 56 1.26 -9.02 22.86
C THR A 56 2.47 -9.89 23.20
N SER A 57 2.89 -10.76 22.27
CA SER A 57 4.12 -11.57 22.32
C SER A 57 4.69 -11.77 20.92
N GLY A 58 5.93 -12.25 20.84
CA GLY A 58 6.67 -12.43 19.59
C GLY A 58 7.42 -11.18 19.13
N ASN A 59 8.14 -11.29 18.02
CA ASN A 59 9.00 -10.24 17.49
C ASN A 59 8.64 -9.89 16.04
N ILE A 60 8.85 -8.63 15.65
CA ILE A 60 8.59 -8.16 14.29
C ILE A 60 9.80 -7.37 13.82
N THR A 61 10.38 -7.79 12.69
CA THR A 61 11.48 -7.10 12.02
C THR A 61 11.03 -6.68 10.62
N VAL A 62 11.19 -5.40 10.28
CA VAL A 62 10.80 -4.85 8.99
C VAL A 62 11.94 -4.02 8.40
N GLY A 63 12.39 -4.38 7.20
CA GLY A 63 13.51 -3.69 6.54
C GLY A 63 14.80 -3.70 7.38
N GLY A 64 15.02 -4.76 8.17
CA GLY A 64 16.16 -4.89 9.07
C GLY A 64 16.03 -4.14 10.40
N ILE A 65 14.86 -3.54 10.68
CA ILE A 65 14.59 -2.83 11.93
C ILE A 65 13.70 -3.71 12.81
N ASP A 66 14.20 -4.09 14.00
CA ASP A 66 13.38 -4.73 15.03
C ASP A 66 12.44 -3.68 15.65
N LEU A 67 11.12 -3.89 15.45
CA LEU A 67 10.10 -2.93 15.88
C LEU A 67 9.98 -2.82 17.41
N LYS A 68 10.45 -3.80 18.16
CA LYS A 68 10.46 -3.78 19.63
C LYS A 68 11.26 -2.57 20.16
N TYR A 69 12.37 -2.25 19.50
CA TYR A 69 13.28 -1.18 19.94
C TYR A 69 12.95 0.19 19.33
N VAL A 70 11.95 0.30 18.44
CA VAL A 70 11.54 1.59 17.87
C VAL A 70 10.77 2.40 18.91
N LYS A 71 11.43 3.40 19.51
CA LYS A 71 10.81 4.32 20.48
C LYS A 71 9.75 5.20 19.82
N LYS A 72 8.73 5.65 20.57
CA LYS A 72 7.59 6.46 20.05
C LYS A 72 8.03 7.63 19.17
N ARG A 73 9.08 8.38 19.57
CA ARG A 73 9.61 9.53 18.81
C ARG A 73 10.17 9.16 17.43
N TYR A 74 10.57 7.91 17.19
CA TYR A 74 11.13 7.45 15.92
C TYR A 74 10.11 6.74 15.03
N ILE A 75 8.88 6.48 15.50
CA ILE A 75 7.82 5.86 14.70
C ILE A 75 7.53 6.65 13.41
N PRO A 76 7.45 8.00 13.41
CA PRO A 76 7.26 8.75 12.16
C PRO A 76 8.41 8.53 11.16
N HIS A 77 9.65 8.43 11.61
CA HIS A 77 10.82 8.16 10.77
C HIS A 77 10.77 6.74 10.19
N TYR A 78 10.37 5.76 11.00
CA TYR A 78 10.15 4.40 10.55
C TYR A 78 9.05 4.31 9.48
N ARG A 79 7.87 4.90 9.74
CA ARG A 79 6.75 4.89 8.80
C ARG A 79 7.07 5.58 7.48
N ARG A 80 7.96 6.56 7.47
CA ARG A 80 8.44 7.19 6.23
C ARG A 80 9.19 6.23 5.31
N ARG A 81 9.68 5.09 5.80
CA ARG A 81 10.36 4.06 4.99
C ARG A 81 9.39 3.09 4.31
N LEU A 82 8.12 3.13 4.68
CA LEU A 82 7.06 2.29 4.13
C LEU A 82 6.17 3.11 3.20
N GLY A 83 5.72 2.50 2.12
CA GLY A 83 4.55 2.94 1.37
C GLY A 83 3.32 2.21 1.92
N VAL A 84 2.26 2.94 2.24
CA VAL A 84 1.01 2.31 2.70
C VAL A 84 -0.16 2.89 1.91
N VAL A 85 -0.93 2.00 1.30
CA VAL A 85 -2.19 2.29 0.65
C VAL A 85 -3.30 1.76 1.54
N PHE A 86 -4.12 2.65 2.08
CA PHE A 86 -5.22 2.31 2.99
C PHE A 86 -6.50 2.05 2.21
N GLN A 87 -7.37 1.21 2.75
CA GLN A 87 -8.67 0.87 2.17
C GLN A 87 -9.57 2.11 1.99
N ASP A 88 -9.49 3.09 2.88
CA ASP A 88 -10.25 4.35 2.87
C ASP A 88 -9.52 5.51 2.15
N PHE A 89 -8.48 5.20 1.36
CA PHE A 89 -7.63 6.10 0.59
C PHE A 89 -6.90 7.17 1.41
N LYS A 90 -7.52 7.74 2.45
CA LYS A 90 -7.01 8.81 3.33
C LYS A 90 -6.43 10.00 2.55
N LEU A 91 -7.05 10.36 1.43
CA LEU A 91 -6.65 11.54 0.66
C LEU A 91 -7.07 12.82 1.39
N LEU A 92 -6.32 13.88 1.14
CA LEU A 92 -6.63 15.23 1.62
C LEU A 92 -7.66 15.87 0.67
N PRO A 93 -8.94 16.03 1.08
CA PRO A 93 -10.02 16.42 0.17
C PRO A 93 -9.86 17.84 -0.38
N ASN A 94 -9.22 18.72 0.40
CA ASN A 94 -9.00 20.13 0.07
C ASN A 94 -7.65 20.37 -0.65
N ARG A 95 -7.00 19.32 -1.12
CA ARG A 95 -5.76 19.38 -1.89
C ARG A 95 -5.93 18.70 -3.24
N THR A 96 -5.30 19.26 -4.27
CA THR A 96 -5.27 18.65 -5.61
C THR A 96 -4.54 17.31 -5.61
N VAL A 97 -4.63 16.58 -6.70
CA VAL A 97 -3.87 15.34 -6.93
C VAL A 97 -2.37 15.57 -6.74
N TYR A 98 -1.84 16.63 -7.38
CA TYR A 98 -0.44 17.03 -7.24
C TYR A 98 -0.06 17.26 -5.78
N GLU A 99 -0.85 18.05 -5.06
CA GLU A 99 -0.59 18.38 -3.66
C GLU A 99 -0.73 17.20 -2.70
N ASN A 100 -1.62 16.25 -2.99
CA ASN A 100 -1.73 15.00 -2.23
C ASN A 100 -0.44 14.18 -2.32
N VAL A 101 0.18 14.10 -3.50
CA VAL A 101 1.44 13.39 -3.70
C VAL A 101 2.62 14.19 -3.13
N ALA A 102 2.64 15.52 -3.37
CA ALA A 102 3.67 16.43 -2.85
C ALA A 102 3.75 16.39 -1.32
N PHE A 103 2.60 16.33 -0.64
CA PHE A 103 2.51 16.30 0.82
C PHE A 103 3.32 15.15 1.45
N ALA A 104 3.35 13.98 0.82
CA ALA A 104 4.15 12.86 1.31
C ALA A 104 5.67 13.15 1.26
N LEU A 105 6.11 13.91 0.26
CA LEU A 105 7.50 14.34 0.10
C LEU A 105 7.84 15.50 1.05
N GLU A 106 6.91 16.45 1.24
CA GLU A 106 7.04 17.57 2.18
C GLU A 106 7.28 17.06 3.61
N ILE A 107 6.43 16.15 4.09
CA ILE A 107 6.58 15.51 5.43
C ILE A 107 7.92 14.77 5.54
N ALA A 108 8.44 14.27 4.42
CA ALA A 108 9.71 13.57 4.38
C ALA A 108 10.92 14.51 4.40
N GLY A 109 10.70 15.82 4.23
CA GLY A 109 11.76 16.83 4.23
C GLY A 109 12.44 17.06 2.87
N PHE A 110 11.76 16.69 1.77
CA PHE A 110 12.24 16.97 0.42
C PHE A 110 12.14 18.47 0.12
N SER A 111 13.12 19.01 -0.58
CA SER A 111 13.11 20.40 -1.02
C SER A 111 12.04 20.65 -2.09
N SER A 112 11.58 21.88 -2.23
CA SER A 112 10.61 22.27 -3.26
C SER A 112 11.07 21.92 -4.68
N ARG A 113 12.39 21.95 -4.94
CA ARG A 113 12.97 21.55 -6.24
C ARG A 113 12.81 20.06 -6.49
N GLU A 114 13.11 19.23 -5.49
CA GLU A 114 12.95 17.76 -5.58
C GLU A 114 11.48 17.38 -5.78
N ILE A 115 10.56 18.03 -5.04
CA ILE A 115 9.12 17.81 -5.16
C ILE A 115 8.64 18.12 -6.57
N LYS A 116 9.01 19.30 -7.13
CA LYS A 116 8.66 19.71 -8.50
C LYS A 116 9.16 18.74 -9.57
N ASN A 117 10.29 18.07 -9.32
CA ASN A 117 10.86 17.10 -10.24
C ASN A 117 10.28 15.69 -10.06
N THR A 118 9.86 15.32 -8.84
CA THR A 118 9.43 13.95 -8.50
C THR A 118 7.94 13.75 -8.75
N VAL A 119 7.09 14.69 -8.32
CA VAL A 119 5.63 14.52 -8.42
C VAL A 119 5.14 14.28 -9.84
N PRO A 120 5.58 15.02 -10.89
CA PRO A 120 5.15 14.74 -12.26
C PRO A 120 5.49 13.33 -12.73
N LYS A 121 6.69 12.84 -12.40
CA LYS A 121 7.13 11.48 -12.76
C LYS A 121 6.27 10.40 -12.07
N VAL A 122 5.94 10.62 -10.81
CA VAL A 122 5.06 9.70 -10.08
C VAL A 122 3.65 9.71 -10.66
N LEU A 123 3.12 10.87 -11.05
CA LEU A 123 1.81 10.99 -11.69
C LEU A 123 1.80 10.33 -13.08
N GLU A 124 2.90 10.37 -13.81
CA GLU A 124 3.06 9.66 -15.08
C GLU A 124 3.01 8.13 -14.87
N ILE A 125 3.68 7.60 -13.84
CA ILE A 125 3.68 6.16 -13.50
C ILE A 125 2.27 5.66 -13.24
N VAL A 126 1.43 6.46 -12.55
CA VAL A 126 0.06 6.10 -12.21
C VAL A 126 -0.96 6.60 -13.25
N GLU A 127 -0.51 7.17 -14.38
CA GLU A 127 -1.34 7.63 -15.50
C GLU A 127 -2.37 8.72 -15.10
N LEU A 128 -1.92 9.69 -14.28
CA LEU A 128 -2.74 10.80 -13.79
C LEU A 128 -2.13 12.19 -14.07
N SER A 129 -1.24 12.30 -15.05
CA SER A 129 -0.56 13.57 -15.38
C SER A 129 -1.55 14.68 -15.77
N ASP A 130 -2.60 14.34 -16.52
CA ASP A 130 -3.68 15.25 -16.93
C ASP A 130 -4.62 15.66 -15.80
N LYS A 131 -4.65 14.91 -14.70
CA LYS A 131 -5.48 15.12 -13.52
C LYS A 131 -4.76 15.87 -12.38
N ALA A 132 -3.49 16.25 -12.56
CA ALA A 132 -2.64 16.83 -11.51
C ALA A 132 -3.29 17.99 -10.74
N LYS A 133 -4.08 18.82 -11.41
CA LYS A 133 -4.77 19.98 -10.84
C LYS A 133 -6.19 19.71 -10.35
N LYS A 134 -6.70 18.48 -10.49
CA LYS A 134 -8.04 18.10 -10.03
C LYS A 134 -8.03 17.80 -8.52
N PHE A 135 -9.17 18.03 -7.89
CA PHE A 135 -9.43 17.64 -6.51
C PHE A 135 -9.97 16.21 -6.43
N PRO A 136 -9.81 15.48 -5.31
CA PRO A 136 -10.32 14.13 -5.15
C PRO A 136 -11.82 13.99 -5.47
N SER A 137 -12.63 15.00 -5.17
CA SER A 137 -14.07 15.01 -5.45
C SER A 137 -14.43 14.96 -6.95
N ALA A 138 -13.48 15.27 -7.83
CA ALA A 138 -13.67 15.25 -9.29
C ALA A 138 -13.06 13.99 -9.95
N LEU A 139 -12.71 12.98 -9.17
CA LEU A 139 -12.07 11.74 -9.63
C LEU A 139 -13.00 10.54 -9.49
N SER A 140 -12.85 9.56 -10.37
CA SER A 140 -13.44 8.23 -10.22
C SER A 140 -12.79 7.44 -9.07
N GLY A 141 -13.41 6.36 -8.61
CA GLY A 141 -12.86 5.50 -7.55
C GLY A 141 -11.47 4.94 -7.91
N GLY A 142 -11.29 4.51 -9.16
CA GLY A 142 -10.00 4.02 -9.65
C GLY A 142 -8.92 5.12 -9.70
N GLU A 143 -9.28 6.33 -10.11
CA GLU A 143 -8.35 7.48 -10.10
C GLU A 143 -7.97 7.86 -8.67
N ILE A 144 -8.92 7.86 -7.73
CA ILE A 144 -8.65 8.08 -6.29
C ILE A 144 -7.65 7.03 -5.78
N GLN A 145 -7.84 5.77 -6.14
CA GLN A 145 -6.93 4.68 -5.77
C GLN A 145 -5.53 4.89 -6.36
N ARG A 146 -5.43 5.29 -7.63
CA ARG A 146 -4.15 5.61 -8.28
C ARG A 146 -3.43 6.79 -7.57
N VAL A 147 -4.17 7.83 -7.11
CA VAL A 147 -3.59 8.91 -6.29
C VAL A 147 -3.06 8.39 -4.95
N ALA A 148 -3.79 7.49 -4.29
CA ALA A 148 -3.35 6.89 -3.03
C ALA A 148 -2.06 6.07 -3.22
N ILE A 149 -1.98 5.29 -4.31
CA ILE A 149 -0.76 4.55 -4.69
C ILE A 149 0.38 5.53 -5.00
N ALA A 150 0.14 6.56 -5.83
CA ALA A 150 1.12 7.60 -6.16
C ALA A 150 1.74 8.21 -4.91
N ARG A 151 0.90 8.60 -3.94
CA ARG A 151 1.33 9.14 -2.65
C ARG A 151 2.19 8.13 -1.87
N ALA A 152 1.81 6.87 -1.87
CA ALA A 152 2.53 5.81 -1.15
C ALA A 152 3.92 5.54 -1.77
N VAL A 153 4.05 5.61 -3.10
CA VAL A 153 5.31 5.30 -3.81
C VAL A 153 6.18 6.52 -4.10
N ALA A 154 5.69 7.75 -3.86
CA ALA A 154 6.39 8.99 -4.18
C ALA A 154 7.82 9.05 -3.61
N ARG A 155 8.06 8.38 -2.47
CA ARG A 155 9.34 8.31 -1.78
C ARG A 155 10.17 7.08 -2.15
N GLN A 156 9.74 6.30 -3.14
CA GLN A 156 10.39 5.06 -3.56
C GLN A 156 10.65 4.11 -2.38
N PRO A 157 9.62 3.71 -1.62
CA PRO A 157 9.78 2.84 -0.46
C PRO A 157 10.26 1.45 -0.91
N LYS A 158 11.08 0.79 -0.08
CA LYS A 158 11.47 -0.61 -0.33
C LYS A 158 10.34 -1.61 -0.06
N ILE A 159 9.33 -1.19 0.69
CA ILE A 159 8.17 -2.01 1.05
C ILE A 159 6.91 -1.19 0.81
N LEU A 160 6.00 -1.72 0.02
CA LEU A 160 4.66 -1.20 -0.23
C LEU A 160 3.64 -2.19 0.34
N ILE A 161 2.75 -1.67 1.19
CA ILE A 161 1.64 -2.42 1.77
C ILE A 161 0.35 -1.83 1.21
N ALA A 162 -0.52 -2.66 0.66
CA ALA A 162 -1.80 -2.24 0.12
C ALA A 162 -2.93 -3.02 0.79
N ASP A 163 -3.74 -2.34 1.60
CA ASP A 163 -4.88 -2.93 2.30
C ASP A 163 -6.13 -2.82 1.43
N GLU A 164 -6.61 -3.96 0.90
CA GLU A 164 -7.77 -4.07 0.02
C GLU A 164 -7.78 -3.05 -1.15
N PRO A 165 -6.69 -2.95 -1.95
CA PRO A 165 -6.51 -1.86 -2.92
C PRO A 165 -7.51 -1.90 -4.09
N THR A 166 -8.25 -2.98 -4.25
CA THR A 166 -9.23 -3.19 -5.32
C THR A 166 -10.68 -3.21 -4.83
N ALA A 167 -10.91 -2.91 -3.54
CA ALA A 167 -12.23 -2.90 -2.97
C ALA A 167 -13.12 -1.84 -3.65
N ASN A 168 -14.38 -2.22 -3.94
CA ASN A 168 -15.39 -1.35 -4.56
C ASN A 168 -15.05 -0.81 -5.96
N LEU A 169 -14.09 -1.42 -6.68
CA LEU A 169 -13.77 -1.11 -8.06
C LEU A 169 -14.41 -2.13 -9.02
N ASP A 170 -14.66 -1.72 -10.25
CA ASP A 170 -15.09 -2.61 -11.32
C ASP A 170 -13.94 -3.52 -11.78
N VAL A 171 -14.26 -4.57 -12.53
CA VAL A 171 -13.32 -5.63 -12.92
C VAL A 171 -12.12 -5.09 -13.72
N LEU A 172 -12.36 -4.16 -14.64
CA LEU A 172 -11.30 -3.58 -15.48
C LEU A 172 -10.34 -2.74 -14.63
N THR A 173 -10.90 -1.84 -13.84
CA THR A 173 -10.12 -0.98 -12.93
C THR A 173 -9.33 -1.81 -11.90
N LYS A 174 -9.90 -2.92 -11.36
CA LYS A 174 -9.16 -3.85 -10.49
C LYS A 174 -7.90 -4.38 -11.18
N SER A 175 -8.04 -4.84 -12.42
CA SER A 175 -6.92 -5.38 -13.19
C SER A 175 -5.85 -4.32 -13.42
N GLU A 176 -6.24 -3.08 -13.72
CA GLU A 176 -5.31 -1.96 -13.90
C GLU A 176 -4.53 -1.64 -12.62
N ILE A 177 -5.21 -1.59 -11.48
CA ILE A 177 -4.55 -1.35 -10.17
C ILE A 177 -3.56 -2.46 -9.84
N ILE A 178 -3.92 -3.71 -10.08
CA ILE A 178 -3.02 -4.85 -9.82
C ILE A 178 -1.81 -4.82 -10.76
N ASN A 179 -2.00 -4.52 -12.04
CA ASN A 179 -0.90 -4.34 -12.99
C ASN A 179 0.03 -3.19 -12.58
N LEU A 180 -0.53 -2.09 -12.05
CA LEU A 180 0.26 -1.00 -11.50
C LEU A 180 1.12 -1.45 -10.32
N LEU A 181 0.54 -2.19 -9.36
CA LEU A 181 1.27 -2.74 -8.21
C LEU A 181 2.35 -3.73 -8.65
N GLN A 182 2.10 -4.52 -9.71
CA GLN A 182 3.12 -5.41 -10.28
C GLN A 182 4.26 -4.62 -10.91
N ARG A 183 4.00 -3.58 -11.70
CA ARG A 183 5.05 -2.70 -12.25
C ARG A 183 5.92 -2.08 -11.14
N ILE A 184 5.30 -1.71 -10.01
CA ILE A 184 6.01 -1.19 -8.84
C ILE A 184 6.90 -2.30 -8.22
N ASN A 185 6.40 -3.53 -8.13
CA ASN A 185 7.21 -4.67 -7.66
C ASN A 185 8.37 -4.97 -8.59
N ASP A 186 8.14 -4.98 -9.91
CA ASP A 186 9.17 -5.22 -10.93
C ASP A 186 10.30 -4.17 -10.88
N SER A 187 10.03 -2.98 -10.33
CA SER A 187 11.05 -1.96 -10.06
C SER A 187 11.90 -2.20 -8.79
N GLY A 188 11.67 -3.32 -8.09
CA GLY A 188 12.43 -3.73 -6.91
C GLY A 188 11.79 -3.40 -5.56
N THR A 189 10.52 -3.02 -5.53
CA THR A 189 9.75 -2.81 -4.29
C THR A 189 9.12 -4.12 -3.83
N THR A 190 9.28 -4.50 -2.58
CA THR A 190 8.50 -5.59 -1.95
C THR A 190 7.06 -5.16 -1.81
N VAL A 191 6.10 -5.95 -2.31
CA VAL A 191 4.68 -5.62 -2.29
C VAL A 191 3.89 -6.63 -1.48
N LEU A 192 3.18 -6.16 -0.46
CA LEU A 192 2.23 -6.96 0.33
C LEU A 192 0.83 -6.43 0.08
N VAL A 193 -0.02 -7.24 -0.52
CA VAL A 193 -1.43 -6.91 -0.81
C VAL A 193 -2.33 -7.75 0.06
N THR A 194 -3.21 -7.14 0.85
CA THR A 194 -4.32 -7.85 1.46
C THR A 194 -5.52 -7.81 0.55
N THR A 195 -6.19 -8.93 0.37
CA THR A 195 -7.43 -8.99 -0.39
C THR A 195 -8.24 -10.24 -0.03
N HIS A 196 -9.51 -10.19 -0.37
CA HIS A 196 -10.41 -11.34 -0.34
C HIS A 196 -10.94 -11.71 -1.75
N ASP A 197 -10.45 -11.02 -2.80
CA ASP A 197 -10.88 -11.23 -4.18
C ASP A 197 -10.08 -12.36 -4.85
N GLU A 198 -10.75 -13.51 -5.05
CA GLU A 198 -10.16 -14.70 -5.67
C GLU A 198 -9.64 -14.45 -7.08
N ASN A 199 -10.37 -13.66 -7.87
CA ASN A 199 -10.02 -13.41 -9.26
C ASN A 199 -8.72 -12.64 -9.37
N VAL A 200 -8.54 -11.64 -8.50
CA VAL A 200 -7.30 -10.85 -8.43
C VAL A 200 -6.10 -11.74 -8.11
N VAL A 201 -6.24 -12.60 -7.11
CA VAL A 201 -5.16 -13.49 -6.64
C VAL A 201 -4.81 -14.53 -7.71
N ASN A 202 -5.83 -15.20 -8.26
CA ASN A 202 -5.67 -16.34 -9.15
C ASN A 202 -5.13 -15.92 -10.54
N ASN A 203 -5.41 -14.70 -10.98
CA ASN A 203 -4.90 -14.18 -12.25
C ASN A 203 -3.39 -13.90 -12.21
N LEU A 204 -2.88 -13.40 -11.07
CA LEU A 204 -1.48 -12.99 -10.98
C LEU A 204 -0.53 -14.13 -10.57
N ARG A 205 -1.04 -15.18 -9.95
CA ARG A 205 -0.31 -16.39 -9.53
C ARG A 205 0.99 -16.10 -8.76
N LYS A 206 0.95 -15.12 -7.87
CA LYS A 206 2.05 -14.80 -6.96
C LYS A 206 1.94 -15.63 -5.68
N ARG A 207 2.87 -15.45 -4.73
CA ARG A 207 2.81 -16.08 -3.42
C ARG A 207 1.52 -15.70 -2.70
N VAL A 208 0.84 -16.69 -2.11
CA VAL A 208 -0.42 -16.51 -1.39
C VAL A 208 -0.29 -17.04 0.02
N ILE A 209 -0.51 -16.17 1.00
CA ILE A 209 -0.56 -16.50 2.43
C ILE A 209 -2.01 -16.42 2.87
N THR A 210 -2.55 -17.52 3.35
CA THR A 210 -3.94 -17.59 3.83
C THR A 210 -3.97 -17.47 5.35
N ILE A 211 -4.68 -16.45 5.85
CA ILE A 211 -4.95 -16.28 7.28
C ILE A 211 -6.39 -16.66 7.56
N LYS A 212 -6.56 -17.49 8.60
CA LYS A 212 -7.86 -17.89 9.14
C LYS A 212 -7.80 -17.86 10.66
N ASP A 213 -8.77 -17.20 11.29
CA ASP A 213 -8.93 -17.13 12.76
C ASP A 213 -7.61 -16.76 13.48
N GLY A 214 -6.93 -15.74 12.93
CA GLY A 214 -5.66 -15.22 13.48
C GLY A 214 -4.42 -16.10 13.22
N ARG A 215 -4.51 -17.21 12.49
CA ARG A 215 -3.39 -18.11 12.20
C ARG A 215 -3.10 -18.20 10.70
N ILE A 216 -1.85 -18.42 10.33
CA ILE A 216 -1.49 -18.78 8.95
C ILE A 216 -1.84 -20.25 8.74
N VAL A 217 -2.75 -20.54 7.83
CA VAL A 217 -3.19 -21.90 7.50
C VAL A 217 -2.58 -22.43 6.21
N ALA A 218 -2.10 -21.54 5.33
CA ALA A 218 -1.39 -21.91 4.11
C ALA A 218 -0.40 -20.81 3.70
N ASP A 219 0.73 -21.19 3.12
CA ASP A 219 1.72 -20.32 2.48
C ASP A 219 2.18 -20.98 1.17
N GLN A 220 1.65 -20.52 0.06
CA GLN A 220 1.89 -21.07 -1.28
C GLN A 220 2.86 -20.13 -2.01
N LYS A 221 4.13 -20.52 -2.09
CA LYS A 221 5.20 -19.66 -2.63
C LYS A 221 5.11 -19.41 -4.13
N ASP A 222 4.73 -20.42 -4.91
CA ASP A 222 4.73 -20.34 -6.37
C ASP A 222 3.34 -20.65 -6.92
N GLY A 223 2.79 -19.70 -7.68
CA GLY A 223 1.51 -19.89 -8.37
C GLY A 223 0.33 -20.11 -7.44
N GLY A 224 0.36 -19.51 -6.26
CA GLY A 224 -0.65 -19.67 -5.24
C GLY A 224 -2.07 -19.42 -5.76
N VAL A 225 -3.01 -20.25 -5.33
CA VAL A 225 -4.44 -20.16 -5.67
C VAL A 225 -5.22 -19.95 -4.39
N TYR A 226 -6.17 -19.02 -4.44
CA TYR A 226 -7.08 -18.77 -3.35
C TYR A 226 -8.51 -19.13 -3.75
N ARG A 227 -9.20 -19.88 -2.90
CA ARG A 227 -10.63 -20.20 -3.06
C ARG A 227 -11.35 -19.85 -1.77
N LEU A 228 -12.29 -18.92 -1.85
CA LEU A 228 -13.24 -18.69 -0.78
C LEU A 228 -14.22 -19.84 -0.70
N ASP A 229 -14.42 -20.36 0.48
CA ASP A 229 -15.55 -21.25 0.75
C ASP A 229 -16.86 -20.47 0.48
N ARG A 230 -17.69 -20.93 -0.49
CA ARG A 230 -18.88 -20.19 -0.96
C ARG A 230 -19.83 -19.78 0.16
N ALA A 231 -20.05 -20.66 1.14
CA ALA A 231 -20.87 -20.35 2.31
C ALA A 231 -20.33 -19.17 3.12
N SER A 232 -19.02 -19.00 3.13
CA SER A 232 -18.32 -17.90 3.81
C SER A 232 -18.36 -16.59 3.05
N ALA A 233 -18.32 -16.65 1.72
CA ALA A 233 -18.40 -15.46 0.87
C ALA A 233 -19.78 -14.80 0.98
N GLU A 234 -20.85 -15.61 1.00
CA GLU A 234 -22.22 -15.13 1.20
C GLU A 234 -22.42 -14.54 2.60
N ALA A 235 -21.89 -15.17 3.64
CA ALA A 235 -21.96 -14.64 5.00
C ALA A 235 -21.18 -13.31 5.13
N ALA A 236 -19.99 -13.20 4.53
CA ALA A 236 -19.21 -11.97 4.50
C ALA A 236 -19.92 -10.87 3.70
N ALA A 237 -20.53 -11.20 2.56
CA ALA A 237 -21.31 -10.24 1.76
C ALA A 237 -22.53 -9.72 2.53
N ARG A 238 -23.26 -10.60 3.24
CA ARG A 238 -24.38 -10.22 4.11
C ARG A 238 -23.93 -9.33 5.26
N ALA A 239 -22.83 -9.68 5.93
CA ALA A 239 -22.27 -8.87 7.02
C ALA A 239 -21.82 -7.48 6.54
N ALA A 240 -21.18 -7.41 5.37
CA ALA A 240 -20.77 -6.14 4.76
C ALA A 240 -21.98 -5.28 4.33
N ALA A 241 -23.04 -5.89 3.80
CA ALA A 241 -24.27 -5.20 3.46
C ALA A 241 -24.97 -4.64 4.70
N LEU A 242 -25.02 -5.43 5.78
CA LEU A 242 -25.60 -5.00 7.06
C LEU A 242 -24.81 -3.83 7.69
N ALA A 243 -23.49 -3.92 7.69
CA ALA A 243 -22.62 -2.85 8.19
C ALA A 243 -22.77 -1.55 7.38
N ARG A 244 -22.93 -1.65 6.06
CA ARG A 244 -23.22 -0.48 5.20
C ARG A 244 -24.60 0.14 5.51
N ALA A 245 -25.61 -0.69 5.70
CA ALA A 245 -26.97 -0.21 6.06
C ALA A 245 -26.95 0.51 7.43
N GLN A 246 -26.21 -0.02 8.40
CA GLN A 246 -26.04 0.60 9.71
C GLN A 246 -25.29 1.96 9.61
N ALA A 247 -24.21 2.01 8.84
CA ALA A 247 -23.44 3.25 8.63
C ALA A 247 -24.27 4.34 7.93
N VAL A 248 -25.11 3.96 6.97
CA VAL A 248 -26.06 4.90 6.32
C VAL A 248 -27.10 5.38 7.32
N GLY A 249 -27.69 4.48 8.13
CA GLY A 249 -28.63 4.86 9.18
C GLY A 249 -28.06 5.81 10.24
N GLU A 250 -26.82 5.55 10.69
CA GLU A 250 -26.12 6.44 11.61
C GLU A 250 -25.80 7.81 10.98
N ALA A 251 -25.43 7.84 9.70
CA ALA A 251 -25.16 9.09 9.00
C ALA A 251 -26.45 9.93 8.84
N GLN A 252 -27.59 9.27 8.54
CA GLN A 252 -28.89 9.93 8.47
C GLN A 252 -29.33 10.45 9.83
N ALA A 253 -29.20 9.65 10.88
CA ALA A 253 -29.53 10.09 12.27
C ALA A 253 -28.69 11.28 12.73
N ARG A 254 -27.38 11.31 12.40
CA ARG A 254 -26.49 12.46 12.67
C ARG A 254 -26.92 13.71 11.88
N ALA A 255 -27.29 13.55 10.62
CA ALA A 255 -27.77 14.65 9.77
C ALA A 255 -29.08 15.25 10.33
N GLU A 256 -30.04 14.39 10.72
CA GLU A 256 -31.29 14.83 11.36
C GLU A 256 -31.05 15.51 12.72
N GLN A 257 -30.08 15.06 13.48
CA GLN A 257 -29.73 15.68 14.76
C GLN A 257 -29.09 17.07 14.57
N VAL A 258 -28.28 17.25 13.53
CA VAL A 258 -27.72 18.54 13.15
C VAL A 258 -28.83 19.51 12.72
N ILE A 259 -29.81 19.04 11.94
CA ILE A 259 -30.96 19.84 11.50
C ILE A 259 -31.80 20.28 12.73
N ARG A 260 -32.16 19.34 13.61
CA ARG A 260 -32.90 19.65 14.86
C ARG A 260 -32.18 20.63 15.76
N ASN A 261 -30.86 20.50 15.89
CA ASN A 261 -30.05 21.44 16.67
C ASN A 261 -29.99 22.84 16.03
N ALA A 262 -29.95 22.93 14.70
CA ALA A 262 -29.99 24.20 13.97
C ALA A 262 -31.34 24.89 14.10
N GLU A 263 -32.45 24.14 14.06
CA GLU A 263 -33.81 24.62 14.30
C GLU A 263 -33.99 25.11 15.71
N ALA A 264 -33.51 24.37 16.73
CA ALA A 264 -33.55 24.74 18.12
C ALA A 264 -32.75 26.02 18.46
N GLN A 265 -31.71 26.34 17.66
CA GLN A 265 -30.88 27.55 17.78
C GLN A 265 -31.43 28.74 17.00
N GLY A 266 -32.64 28.67 16.44
CA GLY A 266 -33.27 29.76 15.69
C GLY A 266 -32.57 30.13 14.39
N ARG A 267 -31.68 29.27 13.84
CA ARG A 267 -30.99 29.47 12.58
C ARG A 267 -31.81 28.92 11.41
N THR A 268 -33.05 29.38 11.28
CA THR A 268 -34.01 28.93 10.25
C THR A 268 -33.80 29.54 8.86
N ASN A 269 -32.61 29.92 8.44
CA ASN A 269 -32.40 30.55 7.13
C ASN A 269 -31.19 29.98 6.33
N LEU A 270 -31.00 28.65 6.30
CA LEU A 270 -29.98 28.07 5.41
C LEU A 270 -30.50 27.58 4.06
N PHE A 271 -31.82 27.64 3.79
CA PHE A 271 -32.39 27.12 2.53
C PHE A 271 -33.35 28.09 1.82
N ASN A 272 -33.39 29.39 2.18
CA ASN A 272 -34.29 30.36 1.54
C ASN A 272 -33.61 31.31 0.52
N ASP A 273 -32.42 30.97 0.02
CA ASP A 273 -31.91 31.56 -1.20
C ASP A 273 -32.56 30.87 -2.41
N ARG A 274 -33.77 31.33 -2.75
CA ARG A 274 -34.34 31.01 -4.06
C ARG A 274 -33.34 31.50 -5.10
N PRO A 275 -32.85 30.65 -6.02
CA PRO A 275 -32.02 31.11 -7.12
C PRO A 275 -32.81 32.15 -7.91
N GLN A 276 -32.23 33.33 -8.04
CA GLN A 276 -32.74 34.39 -8.90
C GLN A 276 -32.96 33.83 -10.33
N PRO A 277 -34.06 34.14 -11.01
CA PRO A 277 -34.32 33.62 -12.35
C PRO A 277 -33.20 34.05 -13.27
N VAL A 278 -32.43 33.09 -13.77
CA VAL A 278 -31.38 33.33 -14.77
C VAL A 278 -32.02 34.00 -15.98
N ARG A 279 -31.61 35.24 -16.30
CA ARG A 279 -31.99 35.95 -17.51
C ARG A 279 -31.77 35.05 -18.71
N ARG A 280 -32.84 34.77 -19.47
CA ARG A 280 -32.80 33.98 -20.71
C ARG A 280 -31.74 34.58 -21.63
N VAL A 281 -30.66 33.85 -21.84
CA VAL A 281 -29.72 34.11 -22.92
C VAL A 281 -30.41 33.74 -24.22
N ARG A 282 -30.53 34.72 -25.12
CA ARG A 282 -31.09 34.60 -26.46
C ARG A 282 -30.40 33.46 -27.20
N THR A 283 -31.16 32.44 -27.57
CA THR A 283 -30.70 31.35 -28.44
C THR A 283 -30.33 31.89 -29.82
N MET A 284 -29.04 31.85 -30.15
CA MET A 284 -28.59 32.01 -31.54
C MET A 284 -28.94 30.72 -32.30
N LYS A 285 -29.60 30.92 -33.44
CA LYS A 285 -29.94 29.86 -34.41
C LYS A 285 -28.64 29.20 -34.90
N THR A 286 -28.51 27.90 -34.69
CA THR A 286 -27.48 27.06 -35.32
C THR A 286 -27.96 26.66 -36.71
N GLU A 287 -27.31 27.16 -37.73
CA GLU A 287 -27.41 26.67 -39.11
C GLU A 287 -26.80 25.29 -39.21
N LYS A 288 -27.55 24.37 -39.80
CA LYS A 288 -27.12 23.00 -40.15
C LYS A 288 -26.14 23.08 -41.32
N ARG A 289 -24.89 22.61 -41.14
CA ARG A 289 -24.00 22.23 -42.25
C ARG A 289 -23.96 20.71 -42.39
N PRO A 290 -23.92 20.14 -43.63
CA PRO A 290 -23.96 18.72 -43.87
C PRO A 290 -22.61 18.05 -43.59
N LEU A 291 -22.71 16.79 -43.14
CA LEU A 291 -21.60 15.87 -42.94
C LEU A 291 -20.91 15.59 -44.28
N SER A 292 -19.61 15.89 -44.39
CA SER A 292 -18.72 15.36 -45.42
C SER A 292 -17.69 14.44 -44.77
N GLU A 293 -17.51 13.31 -45.40
CA GLU A 293 -16.66 12.19 -45.13
C GLU A 293 -15.24 12.57 -44.73
N THR A 294 -14.71 11.90 -43.66
CA THR A 294 -13.28 11.92 -43.32
C THR A 294 -12.70 10.51 -43.36
N PRO A 295 -11.48 10.33 -43.93
CA PRO A 295 -10.94 9.01 -44.19
C PRO A 295 -10.31 8.37 -42.95
N LEU A 296 -10.39 7.04 -42.90
CA LEU A 296 -9.75 6.14 -41.94
C LEU A 296 -8.22 6.37 -41.89
N TYR A 297 -7.72 6.83 -40.77
CA TYR A 297 -6.27 6.86 -40.48
C TYR A 297 -5.85 5.56 -39.80
N SER A 298 -4.96 4.83 -40.43
CA SER A 298 -4.31 3.61 -39.94
C SER A 298 -3.47 3.90 -38.71
N ILE A 299 -3.76 3.19 -37.61
CA ILE A 299 -2.97 3.21 -36.38
C ILE A 299 -1.70 2.38 -36.60
N ARG A 300 -0.55 3.04 -36.77
CA ARG A 300 0.77 2.41 -36.66
C ARG A 300 1.06 2.14 -35.17
N GLN A 301 1.26 0.87 -34.84
CA GLN A 301 1.74 0.42 -33.53
C GLN A 301 3.14 0.99 -33.24
N ALA A 302 3.26 1.81 -32.23
CA ALA A 302 4.54 2.28 -31.69
C ALA A 302 5.06 1.27 -30.65
N LYS A 303 6.28 0.74 -30.86
CA LYS A 303 6.98 -0.14 -29.91
C LYS A 303 7.28 0.61 -28.60
N PRO A 304 7.16 -0.04 -27.42
CA PRO A 304 7.47 0.60 -26.15
C PRO A 304 8.98 0.89 -26.03
N LYS A 305 9.32 2.14 -25.70
CA LYS A 305 10.68 2.55 -25.35
C LYS A 305 11.01 2.02 -23.94
N LYS A 306 12.14 1.32 -23.80
CA LYS A 306 12.69 0.89 -22.50
C LYS A 306 12.94 2.11 -21.60
N ALA A 307 12.36 2.10 -20.39
CA ALA A 307 12.61 3.11 -19.37
C ALA A 307 14.06 3.01 -18.85
N ALA A 308 14.73 4.14 -18.72
CA ALA A 308 16.07 4.24 -18.15
C ALA A 308 16.02 4.10 -16.61
N PRO A 309 17.08 3.54 -15.97
CA PRO A 309 17.10 3.40 -14.51
C PRO A 309 17.23 4.75 -13.83
N ILE A 310 16.43 4.96 -12.78
CA ILE A 310 16.41 6.19 -11.99
C ILE A 310 17.57 6.15 -10.98
N ASN A 311 18.48 7.10 -11.07
CA ASN A 311 19.63 7.25 -10.17
C ASN A 311 19.17 7.94 -8.86
N VAL A 312 19.40 7.31 -7.70
CA VAL A 312 18.91 7.73 -6.39
C VAL A 312 19.97 8.58 -5.69
N MET A 313 19.63 9.82 -5.32
CA MET A 313 20.43 10.63 -4.42
C MET A 313 20.00 10.36 -2.96
N THR A 314 20.93 9.87 -2.13
CA THR A 314 20.69 9.45 -0.74
C THR A 314 20.60 10.66 0.21
N SER A 315 19.46 10.82 0.90
CA SER A 315 19.35 11.67 2.09
C SER A 315 19.81 10.90 3.35
N ARG A 316 20.41 11.59 4.32
CA ARG A 316 20.91 11.01 5.57
C ARG A 316 19.83 10.26 6.34
N ASP A 317 19.96 8.94 6.43
CA ASP A 317 19.03 8.03 7.12
C ASP A 317 19.47 7.89 8.60
N PRO A 318 18.64 8.30 9.59
CA PRO A 318 18.96 8.15 11.00
C PRO A 318 19.04 6.70 11.51
N PHE A 319 18.67 5.73 10.67
CA PHE A 319 18.76 4.29 10.95
C PHE A 319 19.89 3.59 10.18
N ALA A 320 20.81 4.32 9.56
CA ALA A 320 22.00 3.75 8.97
C ALA A 320 22.89 3.16 10.10
N VAL A 321 22.53 1.99 10.57
CA VAL A 321 23.40 1.16 11.38
C VAL A 321 24.48 0.64 10.45
N ALA A 322 25.74 0.98 10.76
CA ALA A 322 26.90 0.47 10.07
C ALA A 322 26.92 -1.06 10.16
N THR A 323 26.41 -1.75 9.13
CA THR A 323 26.68 -3.16 8.92
C THR A 323 28.07 -3.30 8.33
N SER A 324 29.11 -2.95 9.11
CA SER A 324 30.45 -3.42 8.86
C SER A 324 30.61 -4.82 9.44
N VAL A 325 30.05 -5.81 8.81
CA VAL A 325 30.53 -7.18 8.96
C VAL A 325 31.85 -7.22 8.24
N LYS A 326 32.96 -7.14 9.01
CA LYS A 326 34.29 -7.45 8.51
C LYS A 326 34.29 -8.87 7.99
N ALA A 327 34.45 -9.03 6.70
CA ALA A 327 34.72 -10.34 6.10
C ALA A 327 35.97 -10.95 6.75
N PRO A 328 36.00 -12.26 7.05
CA PRO A 328 37.19 -12.89 7.61
C PRO A 328 38.32 -12.76 6.60
N ARG A 329 39.45 -12.20 7.05
CA ARG A 329 40.68 -12.13 6.26
C ARG A 329 41.09 -13.54 5.85
N LYS A 330 41.24 -13.80 4.56
CA LYS A 330 41.86 -15.00 4.00
C LYS A 330 43.26 -15.14 4.62
N ALA A 331 43.50 -16.26 5.32
CA ALA A 331 44.80 -16.66 5.79
C ALA A 331 45.74 -16.80 4.59
N SER A 332 46.80 -15.99 4.58
CA SER A 332 47.89 -16.10 3.64
C SER A 332 48.66 -17.39 3.89
N SER A 333 48.86 -18.15 2.84
CA SER A 333 49.66 -19.35 2.71
C SER A 333 51.07 -19.11 3.26
N ILE A 334 51.46 -19.80 4.32
CA ILE A 334 52.84 -19.90 4.79
C ILE A 334 53.49 -21.11 4.08
N SER A 335 54.51 -20.77 3.31
CA SER A 335 55.43 -21.62 2.58
C SER A 335 56.12 -22.65 3.50
N THR A 336 56.08 -23.90 3.09
CA THR A 336 56.88 -25.01 3.57
C THR A 336 58.38 -24.76 3.36
N LYS A 337 59.17 -24.78 4.41
CA LYS A 337 60.58 -25.13 4.33
C LYS A 337 60.91 -26.27 5.29
N SER A 338 61.51 -27.26 4.68
CA SER A 338 61.93 -28.56 5.15
C SER A 338 63.04 -28.57 6.16
N LYS A 339 63.15 -29.72 6.86
CA LYS A 339 64.30 -30.42 7.43
C LYS A 339 64.71 -30.05 8.85
N LYS A 340 64.55 -30.99 9.80
CA LYS A 340 65.64 -31.88 10.25
C LYS A 340 65.12 -32.93 11.24
N THR A 341 65.49 -34.15 10.92
CA THR A 341 65.47 -35.38 11.74
C THR A 341 66.17 -35.23 13.08
N MET A 342 65.57 -35.76 14.15
CA MET A 342 66.34 -36.36 15.25
C MET A 342 65.55 -37.47 15.96
N LYS A 343 66.25 -38.58 16.17
CA LYS A 343 65.80 -39.88 16.65
C LYS A 343 65.46 -39.89 18.18
N PRO A 344 64.86 -40.95 18.65
CA PRO A 344 64.24 -41.06 19.97
C PRO A 344 65.26 -41.47 21.05
N LYS A 345 64.96 -41.11 22.29
CA LYS A 345 65.55 -41.78 23.48
C LYS A 345 64.47 -42.43 24.31
N ARG A 346 64.71 -43.70 24.56
CA ARG A 346 64.04 -44.62 25.49
C ARG A 346 64.30 -44.23 26.93
N SER A 347 63.41 -44.62 27.75
CA SER A 347 63.49 -45.43 29.00
C SER A 347 62.87 -44.70 30.20
N VAL A 348 61.97 -45.43 30.78
CA VAL A 348 62.06 -46.23 32.06
C VAL A 348 61.66 -45.30 33.22
N ILE A 349 60.61 -45.50 33.81
CA ILE A 349 60.05 -46.41 34.81
C ILE A 349 58.52 -46.15 34.82
#